data_39a1e785ffeb3ff6148860694575cdcd
#
_entry.id   39a1e785ffeb3ff6148860694575cdcd
#
_cell.length_a   1.000
_cell.length_b   1.000
_cell.length_c   1.000
_cell.angle_alpha   90.00
_cell.angle_beta   90.00
_cell.angle_gamma   90.00
#
_symmetry.space_group_name_H-M   'P 1'
#
loop_
_entity.id
_entity.type
_entity.pdbx_description
1 polymer ?
#
loop_
_entity_poly.entity_id
_entity_poly.type
_entity_poly.pdbx_seq_one_letter_code
_entity_poly.pdbx_strand_id
1 'polypeptide(L)'
;MGGRSRQRIFGDRVSGAWIGALQAREAAQKAVREADAAECLLWSEQMEGFGGPAQPSPTIGQCLNGGYGWLEVMCHRCETRASLPLQAIRRPRDTPIWKLEAAFKCRSCKTPRYAPPVHLIRLTKQQKIAPYPWVHPDDDR
;
A
#
# COMPACT_ATOMS: atom_id res chain seq x y z
N MET A 1 39.40 -6.56 -44.73
CA MET A 1 38.08 -6.46 -44.24
C MET A 1 37.82 -7.43 -43.19
N GLY A 2 37.91 -7.07 -42.04
CA GLY A 2 37.80 -7.97 -40.96
C GLY A 2 36.36 -8.26 -40.59
N GLY A 3 35.92 -9.47 -40.75
CA GLY A 3 34.72 -9.93 -40.08
C GLY A 3 34.94 -9.88 -38.57
N ARG A 4 33.86 -9.78 -37.82
CA ARG A 4 33.92 -9.85 -36.36
C ARG A 4 34.35 -11.24 -35.95
N SER A 5 35.18 -11.35 -34.94
CA SER A 5 35.52 -12.65 -34.36
C SER A 5 34.29 -13.29 -33.72
N ARG A 6 34.29 -14.60 -33.57
CA ARG A 6 33.19 -15.31 -32.90
C ARG A 6 32.93 -14.79 -31.48
N GLN A 7 34.00 -14.49 -30.74
CA GLN A 7 33.88 -13.97 -29.39
C GLN A 7 33.20 -12.60 -29.37
N ARG A 8 33.54 -11.74 -30.34
CA ARG A 8 32.93 -10.42 -30.43
C ARG A 8 31.46 -10.51 -30.79
N ILE A 9 31.09 -11.36 -31.74
CA ILE A 9 29.72 -11.58 -32.14
C ILE A 9 28.91 -12.15 -30.97
N PHE A 10 29.48 -13.11 -30.24
CA PHE A 10 28.85 -13.70 -29.05
C PHE A 10 28.62 -12.63 -27.98
N GLY A 11 29.65 -11.78 -27.70
CA GLY A 11 29.52 -10.71 -26.71
C GLY A 11 28.44 -9.69 -27.06
N ASP A 12 28.36 -9.32 -28.33
CA ASP A 12 27.31 -8.39 -28.80
C ASP A 12 25.93 -8.97 -28.63
N ARG A 13 25.76 -10.26 -28.90
CA ARG A 13 24.48 -10.95 -28.73
C ARG A 13 24.08 -11.08 -27.27
N VAL A 14 25.03 -11.40 -26.41
CA VAL A 14 24.79 -11.50 -24.96
C VAL A 14 24.43 -10.15 -24.38
N SER A 15 25.16 -9.10 -24.76
CA SER A 15 24.88 -7.73 -24.30
C SER A 15 23.49 -7.27 -24.72
N GLY A 16 23.12 -7.52 -25.98
CA GLY A 16 21.79 -7.19 -26.46
C GLY A 16 20.67 -7.92 -25.74
N ALA A 17 20.88 -9.22 -25.52
CA ALA A 17 19.90 -10.05 -24.78
C ALA A 17 19.78 -9.60 -23.32
N TRP A 18 20.89 -9.23 -22.70
CA TRP A 18 20.88 -8.76 -21.32
C TRP A 18 20.12 -7.43 -21.18
N ILE A 19 20.39 -6.47 -22.08
CA ILE A 19 19.65 -5.21 -22.10
C ILE A 19 18.16 -5.46 -22.31
N GLY A 20 17.81 -6.34 -23.24
CA GLY A 20 16.41 -6.71 -23.50
C GLY A 20 15.74 -7.31 -22.27
N ALA A 21 16.44 -8.18 -21.53
CA ALA A 21 15.92 -8.78 -20.31
C ALA A 21 15.69 -7.74 -19.20
N LEU A 22 16.62 -6.78 -19.05
CA LEU A 22 16.47 -5.69 -18.09
C LEU A 22 15.26 -4.82 -18.42
N GLN A 23 15.12 -4.45 -19.69
CA GLN A 23 14.00 -3.63 -20.14
C GLN A 23 12.65 -4.32 -19.93
N ALA A 24 12.58 -5.63 -20.24
CA ALA A 24 11.38 -6.41 -20.03
C ALA A 24 11.02 -6.51 -18.55
N ARG A 25 12.02 -6.67 -17.69
CA ARG A 25 11.80 -6.73 -16.25
C ARG A 25 11.30 -5.39 -15.68
N GLU A 26 11.89 -4.30 -16.15
CA GLU A 26 11.44 -2.95 -15.75
C GLU A 26 10.00 -2.69 -16.19
N ALA A 27 9.65 -3.08 -17.41
CA ALA A 27 8.30 -2.94 -17.92
C ALA A 27 7.30 -3.77 -17.10
N ALA A 28 7.68 -4.99 -16.70
CA ALA A 28 6.85 -5.84 -15.87
C ALA A 28 6.65 -5.24 -14.49
N GLN A 29 7.70 -4.71 -13.87
CA GLN A 29 7.61 -4.06 -12.56
C GLN A 29 6.72 -2.82 -12.62
N LYS A 30 6.83 -2.03 -13.68
CA LYS A 30 5.97 -0.87 -13.89
C LYS A 30 4.51 -1.29 -14.01
N ALA A 31 4.23 -2.34 -14.77
CA ALA A 31 2.87 -2.86 -14.94
C ALA A 31 2.29 -3.33 -13.61
N VAL A 32 3.09 -3.99 -12.77
CA VAL A 32 2.65 -4.42 -11.43
C VAL A 32 2.33 -3.22 -10.54
N ARG A 33 3.18 -2.18 -10.56
CA ARG A 33 2.89 -0.96 -9.77
C ARG A 33 1.59 -0.30 -10.22
N GLU A 34 1.35 -0.24 -11.51
CA GLU A 34 0.13 0.35 -12.06
C GLU A 34 -1.10 -0.49 -11.68
N ALA A 35 -0.98 -1.81 -11.70
CA ALA A 35 -2.05 -2.71 -11.28
C ALA A 35 -2.36 -2.55 -9.79
N ASP A 36 -1.31 -2.48 -8.96
CA ASP A 36 -1.49 -2.27 -7.52
C ASP A 36 -2.14 -0.92 -7.23
N ALA A 37 -1.74 0.13 -7.93
CA ALA A 37 -2.37 1.44 -7.80
C ALA A 37 -3.85 1.41 -8.19
N ALA A 38 -4.18 0.70 -9.27
CA ALA A 38 -5.56 0.56 -9.73
C ALA A 38 -6.42 -0.19 -8.70
N GLU A 39 -5.87 -1.24 -8.09
CA GLU A 39 -6.58 -1.97 -7.03
C GLU A 39 -6.80 -1.11 -5.78
N CYS A 40 -5.84 -0.27 -5.42
CA CYS A 40 -5.98 0.65 -4.30
C CYS A 40 -7.09 1.68 -4.57
N LEU A 41 -7.14 2.21 -5.78
CA LEU A 41 -8.19 3.14 -6.16
C LEU A 41 -9.56 2.47 -6.15
N LEU A 42 -9.66 1.28 -6.71
CA LEU A 42 -10.90 0.50 -6.73
C LEU A 42 -11.41 0.27 -5.31
N TRP A 43 -10.55 -0.21 -4.42
CA TRP A 43 -10.93 -0.46 -3.03
C TRP A 43 -11.39 0.81 -2.34
N SER A 44 -10.69 1.94 -2.55
CA SER A 44 -11.05 3.22 -1.95
C SER A 44 -12.43 3.69 -2.41
N GLU A 45 -12.76 3.49 -3.68
CA GLU A 45 -14.08 3.82 -4.20
C GLU A 45 -15.15 2.88 -3.66
N GLN A 46 -14.85 1.59 -3.54
CA GLN A 46 -15.77 0.64 -2.93
C GLN A 46 -16.08 0.99 -1.48
N MET A 47 -15.09 1.49 -0.74
CA MET A 47 -15.30 1.88 0.66
C MET A 47 -16.32 3.01 0.82
N GLU A 48 -16.41 3.92 -0.14
CA GLU A 48 -17.42 4.98 -0.09
C GLU A 48 -18.84 4.43 -0.19
N GLY A 49 -19.03 3.34 -0.92
CA GLY A 49 -20.37 2.78 -1.16
C GLY A 49 -20.80 1.73 -0.15
N PHE A 50 -19.87 1.07 0.52
CA PHE A 50 -20.21 -0.12 1.31
C PHE A 50 -20.32 0.10 2.82
N GLY A 51 -19.83 1.22 3.33
CA GLY A 51 -19.97 1.51 4.76
C GLY A 51 -19.24 0.60 5.73
N GLY A 52 -18.36 -0.24 5.24
CA GLY A 52 -17.55 -1.14 6.05
C GLY A 52 -16.33 -1.59 5.25
N PRO A 53 -15.37 -2.32 5.85
CA PRO A 53 -14.16 -2.72 5.13
C PRO A 53 -14.50 -3.68 4.00
N ALA A 54 -14.42 -3.19 2.77
CA ALA A 54 -14.69 -3.98 1.57
C ALA A 54 -13.67 -5.12 1.43
N GLN A 55 -14.12 -6.28 0.99
CA GLN A 55 -13.29 -7.45 0.76
C GLN A 55 -13.55 -7.98 -0.65
N PRO A 56 -12.50 -8.42 -1.36
CA PRO A 56 -11.09 -8.38 -0.96
C PRO A 56 -10.53 -6.96 -0.96
N SER A 57 -9.42 -6.76 -0.26
CA SER A 57 -8.70 -5.48 -0.27
C SER A 57 -7.25 -5.69 -0.69
N PRO A 58 -6.54 -4.63 -1.14
CA PRO A 58 -5.11 -4.72 -1.35
C PRO A 58 -4.39 -5.06 -0.05
N THR A 59 -3.18 -5.60 -0.16
CA THR A 59 -2.29 -5.79 0.98
C THR A 59 -1.51 -4.51 1.24
N ILE A 60 -0.87 -4.43 2.42
CA ILE A 60 0.02 -3.31 2.74
C ILE A 60 1.11 -3.17 1.67
N GLY A 61 1.71 -4.29 1.25
CA GLY A 61 2.75 -4.29 0.21
C GLY A 61 2.25 -3.78 -1.12
N GLN A 62 1.06 -4.15 -1.54
CA GLN A 62 0.46 -3.64 -2.78
C GLN A 62 0.20 -2.14 -2.70
N CYS A 63 -0.30 -1.66 -1.57
CA CYS A 63 -0.51 -0.22 -1.38
C CYS A 63 0.79 0.56 -1.49
N LEU A 64 1.84 0.10 -0.83
CA LEU A 64 3.15 0.76 -0.88
C LEU A 64 3.74 0.70 -2.29
N ASN A 65 3.65 -0.44 -2.95
CA ASN A 65 4.15 -0.59 -4.31
C ASN A 65 3.40 0.30 -5.31
N GLY A 66 2.09 0.46 -5.12
CA GLY A 66 1.25 1.30 -5.96
C GLY A 66 1.30 2.80 -5.63
N GLY A 67 2.07 3.20 -4.62
CA GLY A 67 2.19 4.59 -4.24
C GLY A 67 1.09 5.11 -3.31
N TYR A 68 0.23 4.24 -2.80
CA TYR A 68 -0.81 4.60 -1.84
C TYR A 68 -0.33 4.33 -0.42
N GLY A 69 0.59 5.15 0.05
CA GLY A 69 1.25 4.95 1.34
C GLY A 69 0.50 5.44 2.56
N TRP A 70 -0.69 6.02 2.39
CA TRP A 70 -1.45 6.60 3.49
C TRP A 70 -2.85 6.03 3.58
N LEU A 71 -3.27 5.71 4.79
CA LEU A 71 -4.62 5.19 5.06
C LEU A 71 -5.39 6.21 5.87
N GLU A 72 -6.50 6.70 5.33
CA GLU A 72 -7.40 7.60 6.03
C GLU A 72 -8.37 6.79 6.88
N VAL A 73 -8.49 7.16 8.15
CA VAL A 73 -9.35 6.48 9.12
C VAL A 73 -10.19 7.49 9.88
N MET A 74 -11.29 7.03 10.48
CA MET A 74 -12.21 7.88 11.24
C MET A 74 -12.70 7.15 12.48
N CYS A 75 -12.68 7.83 13.63
CA CYS A 75 -13.27 7.30 14.85
C CYS A 75 -14.80 7.36 14.75
N HIS A 76 -15.47 6.26 15.08
CA HIS A 76 -16.91 6.21 15.05
C HIS A 76 -17.57 7.17 16.07
N ARG A 77 -16.93 7.38 17.22
CA ARG A 77 -17.50 8.21 18.29
C ARG A 77 -17.27 9.69 18.11
N CYS A 78 -16.02 10.11 17.94
CA CYS A 78 -15.68 11.54 17.84
C CYS A 78 -15.59 12.06 16.41
N GLU A 79 -15.70 11.16 15.43
CA GLU A 79 -15.62 11.47 14.00
C GLU A 79 -14.31 12.13 13.58
N THR A 80 -13.27 12.05 14.42
CA THR A 80 -11.95 12.56 14.09
C THR A 80 -11.33 11.69 13.00
N ARG A 81 -10.82 12.34 11.96
CA ARG A 81 -10.13 11.67 10.85
C ARG A 81 -8.63 11.86 10.98
N ALA A 82 -7.88 10.87 10.48
CA ALA A 82 -6.44 10.92 10.45
C ALA A 82 -5.91 10.15 9.25
N SER A 83 -4.72 10.54 8.78
CA SER A 83 -3.99 9.79 7.75
C SER A 83 -2.83 9.08 8.43
N LEU A 84 -2.78 7.75 8.29
CA LEU A 84 -1.77 6.92 8.92
C LEU A 84 -0.79 6.40 7.86
N PRO A 85 0.53 6.45 8.12
CA PRO A 85 1.52 5.96 7.16
C PRO A 85 1.59 4.43 7.21
N LEU A 86 1.27 3.79 6.09
CA LEU A 86 1.32 2.34 5.99
C LEU A 86 2.72 1.78 6.17
N GLN A 87 3.73 2.55 5.79
CA GLN A 87 5.12 2.12 5.92
C GLN A 87 5.54 1.94 7.38
N ALA A 88 4.93 2.68 8.30
CA ALA A 88 5.22 2.59 9.73
C ALA A 88 4.51 1.42 10.42
N ILE A 89 3.57 0.77 9.77
CA ILE A 89 2.83 -0.35 10.34
C ILE A 89 3.70 -1.60 10.33
N ARG A 90 3.94 -2.17 11.51
CA ARG A 90 4.80 -3.35 11.69
C ARG A 90 4.02 -4.65 11.55
N ARG A 91 3.35 -4.80 10.42
CA ARG A 91 2.65 -6.02 10.06
C ARG A 91 3.29 -6.61 8.83
N PRO A 92 3.14 -7.93 8.59
CA PRO A 92 3.61 -8.51 7.33
C PRO A 92 3.03 -7.78 6.13
N ARG A 93 3.84 -7.60 5.10
CA ARG A 93 3.41 -6.83 3.91
C ARG A 93 2.29 -7.51 3.12
N ASP A 94 2.07 -8.79 3.35
CA ASP A 94 0.96 -9.54 2.75
C ASP A 94 -0.35 -9.41 3.56
N THR A 95 -0.36 -8.62 4.63
CA THR A 95 -1.56 -8.38 5.43
C THR A 95 -2.56 -7.55 4.61
N PRO A 96 -3.79 -8.03 4.41
CA PRO A 96 -4.82 -7.24 3.75
C PRO A 96 -5.18 -6.00 4.56
N ILE A 97 -5.40 -4.87 3.88
CA ILE A 97 -5.70 -3.59 4.53
C ILE A 97 -6.97 -3.68 5.39
N TRP A 98 -8.00 -4.41 4.93
CA TRP A 98 -9.25 -4.49 5.68
C TRP A 98 -9.07 -5.05 7.10
N LYS A 99 -8.06 -5.89 7.32
CA LYS A 99 -7.80 -6.45 8.65
C LYS A 99 -7.25 -5.43 9.64
N LEU A 100 -6.74 -4.30 9.17
CA LEU A 100 -6.20 -3.28 10.05
C LEU A 100 -7.27 -2.53 10.81
N GLU A 101 -8.51 -2.56 10.36
CA GLU A 101 -9.60 -1.83 11.01
C GLU A 101 -9.74 -2.20 12.50
N ALA A 102 -9.64 -3.47 12.81
CA ALA A 102 -9.79 -3.96 14.19
C ALA A 102 -8.62 -3.57 15.10
N ALA A 103 -7.48 -3.17 14.52
CA ALA A 103 -6.28 -2.88 15.29
C ALA A 103 -6.15 -1.41 15.69
N PHE A 104 -6.89 -0.51 15.05
CA PHE A 104 -6.78 0.92 15.32
C PHE A 104 -7.66 1.35 16.50
N LYS A 105 -7.15 2.30 17.28
CA LYS A 105 -7.85 2.86 18.43
C LYS A 105 -7.66 4.37 18.48
N CYS A 106 -8.73 5.10 18.73
CA CYS A 106 -8.67 6.55 18.87
C CYS A 106 -8.10 6.90 20.25
N ARG A 107 -7.02 7.67 20.29
CA ARG A 107 -6.37 8.05 21.55
C ARG A 107 -7.28 8.90 22.45
N SER A 108 -8.12 9.73 21.86
CA SER A 108 -9.03 10.58 22.61
C SER A 108 -10.20 9.82 23.23
N CYS A 109 -10.66 8.76 22.58
CA CYS A 109 -11.85 8.01 23.00
C CYS A 109 -11.53 6.71 23.73
N LYS A 110 -10.28 6.24 23.63
CA LYS A 110 -9.85 4.99 24.24
C LYS A 110 -9.88 5.09 25.75
N THR A 111 -10.51 4.10 26.39
CA THR A 111 -10.45 3.91 27.84
C THR A 111 -9.84 2.54 28.15
N PRO A 112 -9.43 2.26 29.42
CA PRO A 112 -8.88 0.93 29.74
C PRO A 112 -9.84 -0.23 29.47
N ARG A 113 -11.16 0.03 29.45
CA ARG A 113 -12.17 -1.01 29.28
C ARG A 113 -12.80 -1.03 27.90
N TYR A 114 -12.67 0.04 27.14
CA TYR A 114 -13.37 0.16 25.87
C TYR A 114 -12.67 1.13 24.93
N ALA A 115 -12.66 0.76 23.67
CA ALA A 115 -12.23 1.62 22.58
C ALA A 115 -13.30 1.61 21.49
N PRO A 116 -13.84 2.78 21.10
CA PRO A 116 -14.82 2.84 20.02
C PRO A 116 -14.25 2.28 18.71
N PRO A 117 -15.09 1.72 17.84
CA PRO A 117 -14.66 1.27 16.54
C PRO A 117 -14.03 2.40 15.72
N VAL A 118 -13.01 2.05 14.95
CA VAL A 118 -12.37 2.93 13.98
C VAL A 118 -12.66 2.40 12.60
N HIS A 119 -13.12 3.27 11.71
CA HIS A 119 -13.44 2.89 10.35
C HIS A 119 -12.35 3.29 9.39
N LEU A 120 -12.03 2.38 8.47
CA LEU A 120 -11.16 2.70 7.33
C LEU A 120 -11.98 3.49 6.32
N ILE A 121 -11.42 4.59 5.82
CA ILE A 121 -12.12 5.45 4.87
C ILE A 121 -11.62 5.21 3.45
N ARG A 122 -10.33 5.40 3.23
CA ARG A 122 -9.72 5.23 1.90
C ARG A 122 -8.20 5.25 1.97
N LEU A 123 -7.59 4.88 0.85
CA LEU A 123 -6.16 5.01 0.65
C LEU A 123 -5.87 6.31 -0.11
N THR A 124 -4.78 6.97 0.24
CA THR A 124 -4.33 8.18 -0.45
C THR A 124 -2.84 8.11 -0.74
N LYS A 125 -2.40 8.87 -1.74
CA LYS A 125 -0.99 8.92 -2.14
C LYS A 125 -0.18 9.86 -1.25
N GLN A 126 -0.85 10.82 -0.60
CA GLN A 126 -0.23 11.83 0.24
C GLN A 126 -0.97 11.93 1.56
N GLN A 127 -0.26 12.34 2.59
CA GLN A 127 -0.89 12.62 3.87
C GLN A 127 -1.87 13.79 3.71
N LYS A 128 -3.16 13.52 3.93
CA LYS A 128 -4.20 14.52 3.81
C LYS A 128 -4.55 15.16 5.14
N ILE A 129 -4.40 14.42 6.23
CA ILE A 129 -4.86 14.82 7.56
C ILE A 129 -3.75 14.50 8.57
N ALA A 130 -3.51 15.40 9.52
CA ALA A 130 -2.56 15.14 10.60
C ALA A 130 -2.99 13.91 11.41
N PRO A 131 -2.05 13.04 11.83
CA PRO A 131 -2.37 11.69 12.31
C PRO A 131 -2.74 11.59 13.79
N TYR A 132 -3.41 12.55 14.35
CA TYR A 132 -3.81 12.48 15.76
C TYR A 132 -5.31 12.54 15.90
N PRO A 133 -5.87 11.92 16.91
CA PRO A 133 -5.30 11.24 18.08
C PRO A 133 -5.24 9.71 17.98
N TRP A 134 -4.77 9.17 16.89
CA TRP A 134 -4.83 7.74 16.60
C TRP A 134 -3.69 6.95 17.23
N VAL A 135 -3.99 5.71 17.64
CA VAL A 135 -3.00 4.77 18.12
C VAL A 135 -2.62 3.83 16.98
N HIS A 136 -1.33 3.74 16.69
CA HIS A 136 -0.82 2.82 15.70
C HIS A 136 -1.01 1.37 16.19
N PRO A 137 -1.32 0.41 15.31
CA PRO A 137 -1.52 -0.99 15.73
C PRO A 137 -0.35 -1.57 16.52
N ASP A 138 0.87 -1.15 16.21
CA ASP A 138 2.06 -1.66 16.88
C ASP A 138 2.36 -0.96 18.20
N ASP A 139 1.67 0.12 18.52
CA ASP A 139 1.81 0.84 19.78
C ASP A 139 0.91 0.25 20.86
N ASP A 140 0.06 -0.66 20.51
CA ASP A 140 -0.92 -1.27 21.42
C ASP A 140 -0.35 -2.53 22.04
N ARG A 141 0.60 -2.37 22.92
CA ARG A 141 1.26 -3.47 23.60
C ARG A 141 1.00 -3.44 25.10
#